data_1839907b3f7c0a527ea101990d3995cf
#
_entry.id   1839907b3f7c0a527ea101990d3995cf
#
_cell.length_a   1.000
_cell.length_b   1.000
_cell.length_c   1.000
_cell.angle_alpha   90.00
_cell.angle_beta   90.00
_cell.angle_gamma   90.00
#
_symmetry.space_group_name_H-M   'P 1'
#
loop_
_entity.id
_entity.type
_entity.pdbx_description
1 polymer ?
#
loop_
_entity_poly.entity_id
_entity_poly.type
_entity_poly.pdbx_seq_one_letter_code
_entity_poly.pdbx_strand_id
1 'polypeptide(L)'
;MIKKELIKSYAKINLSLDVLGRYKNNLHKIHTVISYINLHDKISIKPIKKPNHIIKFNGPFSKNLKNNTISKLLNILEKKKLIKKKYKIETRKYIPQQSGLGGGSMNAASILSYFIKKNIISISKNEIINICNQIGSDVFIGLDRKNSILLSNKKIKKFNTRIGLFVVLIKPKIGCSTKEI
;
A
#
# COMPACT_ATOMS: atom_id res chain seq x y z
N MET A 1 -2.35 23.71 -18.27
CA MET A 1 -2.73 23.36 -16.88
C MET A 1 -2.21 21.98 -16.54
N ILE A 2 -1.53 21.79 -15.38
CA ILE A 2 -1.04 20.49 -14.95
C ILE A 2 -2.23 19.70 -14.39
N LYS A 3 -2.61 18.62 -15.08
CA LYS A 3 -3.79 17.81 -14.73
C LYS A 3 -3.62 17.11 -13.37
N LYS A 4 -4.61 17.26 -12.50
CA LYS A 4 -4.71 16.54 -11.23
C LYS A 4 -5.28 15.15 -11.52
N GLU A 5 -4.54 14.11 -11.18
CA GLU A 5 -5.00 12.71 -11.33
C GLU A 5 -5.57 12.20 -10.01
N LEU A 6 -6.64 11.42 -10.10
CA LEU A 6 -7.30 10.81 -8.94
C LEU A 6 -7.23 9.30 -9.07
N ILE A 7 -6.72 8.64 -8.04
CA ILE A 7 -6.63 7.18 -7.97
C ILE A 7 -7.32 6.65 -6.70
N LYS A 8 -7.87 5.44 -6.78
CA LYS A 8 -8.46 4.71 -5.65
C LYS A 8 -7.44 3.71 -5.12
N SER A 9 -7.21 3.73 -3.83
CA SER A 9 -6.35 2.78 -3.11
C SER A 9 -7.21 1.87 -2.25
N TYR A 10 -7.47 0.66 -2.71
CA TYR A 10 -8.41 -0.27 -2.10
C TYR A 10 -7.81 -0.96 -0.88
N ALA A 11 -8.64 -1.22 0.13
CA ALA A 11 -8.29 -2.03 1.28
C ALA A 11 -8.13 -3.49 0.89
N LYS A 12 -7.17 -4.17 1.52
CA LYS A 12 -7.03 -5.62 1.43
C LYS A 12 -7.66 -6.29 2.64
N ILE A 13 -8.12 -7.53 2.48
CA ILE A 13 -8.48 -8.42 3.58
C ILE A 13 -7.78 -9.76 3.42
N ASN A 14 -7.56 -10.43 4.52
CA ASN A 14 -7.15 -11.82 4.56
C ASN A 14 -8.41 -12.68 4.69
N LEU A 15 -8.73 -13.47 3.65
CA LEU A 15 -9.86 -14.42 3.69
C LEU A 15 -9.52 -15.67 4.48
N SER A 16 -8.25 -16.05 4.50
CA SER A 16 -7.66 -17.01 5.43
C SER A 16 -6.32 -16.47 5.92
N LEU A 17 -5.90 -16.87 7.10
CA LEU A 17 -4.60 -16.52 7.66
C LEU A 17 -4.15 -17.61 8.61
N ASP A 18 -3.18 -18.42 8.16
CA ASP A 18 -2.57 -19.49 8.94
C ASP A 18 -1.15 -19.07 9.35
N VAL A 19 -0.85 -19.16 10.63
CA VAL A 19 0.49 -18.94 11.18
C VAL A 19 1.19 -20.27 11.33
N LEU A 20 2.17 -20.55 10.47
CA LEU A 20 2.88 -21.84 10.37
C LEU A 20 4.20 -21.87 11.16
N GLY A 21 4.44 -20.86 12.01
CA GLY A 21 5.67 -20.71 12.79
C GLY A 21 6.42 -19.42 12.49
N ARG A 22 7.72 -19.39 12.78
CA ARG A 22 8.56 -18.18 12.60
C ARG A 22 9.78 -18.47 11.73
N TYR A 23 10.25 -17.46 11.03
CA TYR A 23 11.56 -17.46 10.39
C TYR A 23 12.67 -17.15 11.42
N LYS A 24 13.93 -17.38 11.05
CA LYS A 24 15.10 -17.05 11.89
C LYS A 24 15.17 -15.56 12.29
N ASN A 25 14.55 -14.67 11.55
CA ASN A 25 14.47 -13.22 11.82
C ASN A 25 13.20 -12.82 12.59
N ASN A 26 12.57 -13.73 13.30
CA ASN A 26 11.35 -13.54 14.10
C ASN A 26 10.09 -13.11 13.33
N LEU A 27 10.11 -13.02 12.02
CA LEU A 27 8.90 -12.82 11.22
C LEU A 27 8.08 -14.10 11.16
N HIS A 28 6.76 -13.97 11.23
CA HIS A 28 5.87 -15.11 11.12
C HIS A 28 5.88 -15.72 9.72
N LYS A 29 5.93 -17.04 9.63
CA LYS A 29 5.63 -17.80 8.42
C LYS A 29 4.13 -17.87 8.29
N ILE A 30 3.56 -17.18 7.34
CA ILE A 30 2.13 -17.13 7.10
C ILE A 30 1.75 -17.75 5.77
N HIS A 31 0.56 -18.37 5.76
CA HIS A 31 -0.13 -18.78 4.56
C HIS A 31 -1.46 -18.04 4.55
N THR A 32 -1.77 -17.29 3.49
CA THR A 32 -2.95 -16.43 3.50
C THR A 32 -3.52 -16.23 2.10
N VAL A 33 -4.84 -16.20 2.03
CA VAL A 33 -5.57 -15.75 0.82
C VAL A 33 -5.94 -14.29 1.00
N ILE A 34 -5.47 -13.44 0.10
CA ILE A 34 -5.67 -12.00 0.13
C ILE A 34 -6.63 -11.58 -0.97
N SER A 35 -7.61 -10.79 -0.62
CA SER A 35 -8.55 -10.17 -1.54
C SER A 35 -8.70 -8.68 -1.26
N TYR A 36 -9.36 -7.96 -2.19
CA TYR A 36 -9.60 -6.53 -2.08
C TYR A 36 -11.09 -6.26 -1.98
N ILE A 37 -11.45 -5.32 -1.11
CA ILE A 37 -12.83 -4.88 -0.88
C ILE A 37 -13.06 -3.48 -1.45
N ASN A 38 -14.32 -3.08 -1.59
CA ASN A 38 -14.67 -1.78 -2.18
C ASN A 38 -14.39 -0.57 -1.26
N LEU A 39 -14.00 -0.79 -0.01
CA LEU A 39 -13.48 0.27 0.86
C LEU A 39 -12.14 0.78 0.30
N HIS A 40 -11.98 2.09 0.08
CA HIS A 40 -10.76 2.63 -0.49
C HIS A 40 -10.47 4.06 -0.05
N ASP A 41 -9.21 4.40 0.05
CA ASP A 41 -8.74 5.78 0.14
C ASP A 41 -8.75 6.43 -1.26
N LYS A 42 -8.96 7.74 -1.31
CA LYS A 42 -8.87 8.52 -2.54
C LYS A 42 -7.59 9.32 -2.53
N ILE A 43 -6.74 9.14 -3.55
CA ILE A 43 -5.44 9.80 -3.64
C ILE A 43 -5.43 10.70 -4.87
N SER A 44 -5.10 11.96 -4.70
CA SER A 44 -4.83 12.86 -5.80
C SER A 44 -3.34 13.14 -5.91
N ILE A 45 -2.84 13.13 -7.14
CA ILE A 45 -1.42 13.32 -7.45
C ILE A 45 -1.30 14.47 -8.45
N LYS A 46 -0.46 15.46 -8.14
CA LYS A 46 -0.17 16.60 -9.00
C LYS A 46 1.33 16.92 -8.94
N PRO A 47 2.05 17.00 -10.06
CA PRO A 47 3.40 17.52 -10.08
C PRO A 47 3.40 19.03 -9.72
N ILE A 48 4.43 19.48 -9.00
CA ILE A 48 4.56 20.87 -8.54
C ILE A 48 5.97 21.39 -8.78
N LYS A 49 6.08 22.73 -8.88
CA LYS A 49 7.35 23.46 -8.94
C LYS A 49 7.68 23.97 -7.51
N LYS A 50 8.07 23.07 -6.62
CA LYS A 50 8.46 23.37 -5.22
C LYS A 50 9.73 22.58 -4.87
N PRO A 51 10.55 23.02 -3.89
CA PRO A 51 11.76 22.30 -3.50
C PRO A 51 11.48 20.93 -2.90
N ASN A 52 10.32 20.75 -2.25
CA ASN A 52 9.97 19.53 -1.54
C ASN A 52 8.61 18.99 -1.98
N HIS A 53 8.38 17.69 -1.79
CA HIS A 53 7.04 17.10 -1.91
C HIS A 53 6.09 17.66 -0.85
N ILE A 54 4.81 17.75 -1.20
CA ILE A 54 3.75 18.13 -0.28
C ILE A 54 2.83 16.93 -0.11
N ILE A 55 2.74 16.39 1.11
CA ILE A 55 1.86 15.28 1.44
C ILE A 55 0.83 15.78 2.45
N LYS A 56 -0.45 15.63 2.09
CA LYS A 56 -1.57 16.02 2.95
C LYS A 56 -2.54 14.85 3.13
N PHE A 57 -3.06 14.73 4.33
CA PHE A 57 -4.09 13.76 4.67
C PHE A 57 -5.32 14.49 5.16
N ASN A 58 -6.48 14.01 4.76
CA ASN A 58 -7.78 14.43 5.26
C ASN A 58 -8.72 13.21 5.35
N GLY A 59 -9.95 13.42 5.79
CA GLY A 59 -10.94 12.35 5.97
C GLY A 59 -10.95 11.78 7.38
N PRO A 60 -11.89 10.84 7.68
CA PRO A 60 -12.19 10.40 9.04
C PRO A 60 -11.01 9.71 9.75
N PHE A 61 -10.08 9.11 9.01
CA PHE A 61 -8.94 8.37 9.57
C PHE A 61 -7.58 9.02 9.25
N SER A 62 -7.53 10.36 9.17
CA SER A 62 -6.33 11.12 8.79
C SER A 62 -5.46 11.60 9.96
N LYS A 63 -5.87 11.40 11.21
CA LYS A 63 -5.14 11.89 12.39
C LYS A 63 -3.82 11.12 12.61
N ASN A 64 -2.78 11.81 13.11
CA ASN A 64 -1.50 11.22 13.58
C ASN A 64 -0.71 10.40 12.54
N LEU A 65 -0.74 10.78 11.26
CA LEU A 65 -0.01 10.10 10.18
C LEU A 65 1.44 10.62 10.02
N LYS A 66 2.20 10.66 11.11
CA LYS A 66 3.66 10.89 11.06
C LYS A 66 4.35 9.65 10.46
N ASN A 67 5.47 9.84 9.72
CA ASN A 67 6.27 8.75 9.12
C ASN A 67 5.47 7.76 8.25
N ASN A 68 4.61 8.30 7.38
CA ASN A 68 3.74 7.49 6.55
C ASN A 68 4.47 6.83 5.36
N THR A 69 3.86 5.78 4.82
CA THR A 69 4.40 4.98 3.69
C THR A 69 4.56 5.79 2.39
N ILE A 70 3.77 6.85 2.19
CA ILE A 70 3.89 7.73 1.01
C ILE A 70 5.18 8.54 1.09
N SER A 71 5.50 9.11 2.25
CA SER A 71 6.78 9.80 2.46
C SER A 71 7.97 8.86 2.25
N LYS A 72 7.90 7.63 2.80
CA LYS A 72 8.92 6.60 2.57
C LYS A 72 9.12 6.33 1.09
N LEU A 73 8.04 6.09 0.35
CA LEU A 73 8.10 5.83 -1.09
C LEU A 73 8.79 6.98 -1.83
N LEU A 74 8.33 8.21 -1.64
CA LEU A 74 8.89 9.36 -2.35
C LEU A 74 10.36 9.58 -2.03
N ASN A 75 10.77 9.43 -0.77
CA ASN A 75 12.16 9.53 -0.35
C ASN A 75 13.05 8.46 -1.01
N ILE A 76 12.57 7.21 -1.13
CA ILE A 76 13.29 6.14 -1.80
C ILE A 76 13.45 6.47 -3.29
N LEU A 77 12.37 6.90 -3.95
CA LEU A 77 12.39 7.24 -5.37
C LEU A 77 13.31 8.44 -5.66
N GLU A 78 13.37 9.43 -4.78
CA GLU A 78 14.30 10.56 -4.88
C GLU A 78 15.75 10.15 -4.68
N LYS A 79 16.06 9.41 -3.61
CA LYS A 79 17.42 8.91 -3.34
C LYS A 79 17.97 8.09 -4.50
N LYS A 80 17.10 7.32 -5.17
CA LYS A 80 17.44 6.53 -6.37
C LYS A 80 17.42 7.37 -7.66
N LYS A 81 17.15 8.68 -7.60
CA LYS A 81 17.03 9.57 -8.76
C LYS A 81 15.99 9.12 -9.80
N LEU A 82 15.00 8.34 -9.39
CA LEU A 82 13.94 7.81 -10.26
C LEU A 82 12.88 8.85 -10.59
N ILE A 83 12.66 9.85 -9.75
CA ILE A 83 11.74 10.95 -9.98
C ILE A 83 12.50 12.28 -10.05
N LYS A 84 12.21 13.06 -11.09
CA LYS A 84 12.83 14.38 -11.31
C LYS A 84 11.96 15.55 -10.82
N LYS A 85 10.66 15.31 -10.66
CA LYS A 85 9.67 16.32 -10.25
C LYS A 85 9.26 16.11 -8.81
N LYS A 86 8.85 17.19 -8.15
CA LYS A 86 8.16 17.12 -6.87
C LYS A 86 6.66 16.96 -7.08
N TYR A 87 5.98 16.36 -6.12
CA TYR A 87 4.56 16.05 -6.21
C TYR A 87 3.82 16.57 -4.98
N LYS A 88 2.62 17.09 -5.19
CA LYS A 88 1.60 17.28 -4.17
C LYS A 88 0.70 16.06 -4.20
N ILE A 89 0.67 15.32 -3.10
CA ILE A 89 -0.15 14.13 -2.90
C ILE A 89 -1.12 14.43 -1.76
N GLU A 90 -2.41 14.36 -2.07
CA GLU A 90 -3.48 14.53 -1.08
C GLU A 90 -4.27 13.24 -0.98
N THR A 91 -4.32 12.66 0.21
CA THR A 91 -5.01 11.39 0.47
C THR A 91 -6.19 11.60 1.40
N ARG A 92 -7.39 11.29 0.92
CA ARG A 92 -8.59 11.22 1.76
C ARG A 92 -8.74 9.82 2.32
N LYS A 93 -8.55 9.72 3.65
CA LYS A 93 -8.48 8.47 4.38
C LYS A 93 -9.86 7.97 4.78
N TYR A 94 -10.26 6.84 4.21
CA TYR A 94 -11.45 6.07 4.57
C TYR A 94 -11.10 4.72 5.20
N ILE A 95 -9.85 4.25 5.01
CA ILE A 95 -9.36 3.02 5.62
C ILE A 95 -8.81 3.36 7.00
N PRO A 96 -9.33 2.74 8.08
CA PRO A 96 -8.83 2.97 9.43
C PRO A 96 -7.35 2.59 9.56
N GLN A 97 -6.65 3.30 10.45
CA GLN A 97 -5.27 2.95 10.79
C GLN A 97 -5.25 1.72 11.71
N GLN A 98 -4.17 0.94 11.67
CA GLN A 98 -3.96 -0.24 12.52
C GLN A 98 -5.15 -1.22 12.53
N SER A 99 -5.78 -1.39 11.38
CA SER A 99 -6.97 -2.22 11.20
C SER A 99 -6.70 -3.54 10.47
N GLY A 100 -5.45 -3.86 10.16
CA GLY A 100 -5.12 -5.03 9.33
C GLY A 100 -5.47 -4.89 7.83
N LEU A 101 -6.17 -3.80 7.44
CA LEU A 101 -6.66 -3.58 6.06
C LEU A 101 -5.60 -3.04 5.08
N GLY A 102 -4.36 -2.92 5.52
CA GLY A 102 -3.22 -2.54 4.68
C GLY A 102 -3.24 -1.09 4.15
N GLY A 103 -4.06 -0.18 4.71
CA GLY A 103 -4.32 1.14 4.15
C GLY A 103 -3.07 1.95 3.77
N GLY A 104 -2.03 1.96 4.61
CA GLY A 104 -0.77 2.65 4.30
C GLY A 104 0.01 1.99 3.17
N SER A 105 0.17 0.66 3.22
CA SER A 105 0.88 -0.11 2.19
C SER A 105 0.18 -0.03 0.84
N MET A 106 -1.16 -0.10 0.83
CA MET A 106 -1.95 0.02 -0.38
C MET A 106 -1.84 1.43 -1.00
N ASN A 107 -1.73 2.48 -0.17
CA ASN A 107 -1.52 3.84 -0.67
C ASN A 107 -0.17 3.97 -1.38
N ALA A 108 0.91 3.48 -0.78
CA ALA A 108 2.23 3.46 -1.41
C ALA A 108 2.24 2.63 -2.70
N ALA A 109 1.64 1.43 -2.68
CA ALA A 109 1.51 0.56 -3.84
C ALA A 109 0.75 1.22 -4.99
N SER A 110 -0.37 1.87 -4.69
CA SER A 110 -1.19 2.58 -5.70
C SER A 110 -0.44 3.74 -6.34
N ILE A 111 0.35 4.49 -5.58
CA ILE A 111 1.17 5.59 -6.09
C ILE A 111 2.33 5.05 -6.94
N LEU A 112 3.03 4.02 -6.48
CA LEU A 112 4.11 3.38 -7.24
C LEU A 112 3.60 2.80 -8.56
N SER A 113 2.48 2.07 -8.53
CA SER A 113 1.82 1.55 -9.72
C SER A 113 1.40 2.67 -10.69
N TYR A 114 0.88 3.79 -10.17
CA TYR A 114 0.56 4.97 -10.98
C TYR A 114 1.81 5.53 -11.66
N PHE A 115 2.93 5.70 -10.95
CA PHE A 115 4.16 6.23 -11.52
C PHE A 115 4.71 5.33 -12.63
N ILE A 116 4.65 4.00 -12.45
CA ILE A 116 5.05 3.03 -13.47
C ILE A 116 4.12 3.11 -14.70
N LYS A 117 2.79 3.06 -14.49
CA LYS A 117 1.80 3.07 -15.59
C LYS A 117 1.79 4.37 -16.40
N LYS A 118 2.17 5.48 -15.80
CA LYS A 118 2.29 6.79 -16.47
C LYS A 118 3.69 7.04 -17.04
N ASN A 119 4.56 6.03 -17.04
CA ASN A 119 5.94 6.14 -17.49
C ASN A 119 6.71 7.29 -16.82
N ILE A 120 6.35 7.64 -15.57
CA ILE A 120 7.07 8.61 -14.75
C ILE A 120 8.39 8.00 -14.30
N ILE A 121 8.37 6.70 -13.99
CA ILE A 121 9.52 5.88 -13.66
C ILE A 121 9.54 4.63 -14.54
N SER A 122 10.77 4.21 -14.93
CA SER A 122 11.02 2.97 -15.63
C SER A 122 12.06 2.19 -14.82
N ILE A 123 11.66 1.05 -14.28
CA ILE A 123 12.48 0.23 -13.37
C ILE A 123 12.22 -1.25 -13.58
N SER A 124 13.23 -2.08 -13.30
CA SER A 124 13.13 -3.53 -13.40
C SER A 124 12.21 -4.12 -12.33
N LYS A 125 11.74 -5.35 -12.59
CA LYS A 125 10.91 -6.09 -11.61
C LYS A 125 11.65 -6.29 -10.27
N ASN A 126 12.95 -6.57 -10.31
CA ASN A 126 13.76 -6.74 -9.09
C ASN A 126 13.85 -5.44 -8.30
N GLU A 127 13.96 -4.31 -8.97
CA GLU A 127 14.00 -3.01 -8.33
C GLU A 127 12.65 -2.63 -7.72
N ILE A 128 11.53 -2.96 -8.39
CA ILE A 128 10.18 -2.82 -7.82
C ILE A 128 10.06 -3.61 -6.51
N ILE A 129 10.49 -4.88 -6.51
CA ILE A 129 10.46 -5.74 -5.31
C ILE A 129 11.30 -5.12 -4.19
N ASN A 130 12.50 -4.64 -4.50
CA ASN A 130 13.39 -4.02 -3.52
C ASN A 130 12.77 -2.75 -2.90
N ILE A 131 12.20 -1.86 -3.72
CA ILE A 131 11.50 -0.65 -3.24
C ILE A 131 10.32 -1.04 -2.34
N CYS A 132 9.49 -2.01 -2.75
CA CYS A 132 8.34 -2.46 -1.97
C CYS A 132 8.76 -2.99 -0.59
N ASN A 133 9.80 -3.83 -0.53
CA ASN A 133 10.30 -4.42 0.71
C ASN A 133 10.83 -3.37 1.70
N GLN A 134 11.44 -2.28 1.20
CA GLN A 134 11.90 -1.18 2.04
C GLN A 134 10.75 -0.38 2.66
N ILE A 135 9.56 -0.36 2.04
CA ILE A 135 8.40 0.40 2.52
C ILE A 135 7.58 -0.45 3.50
N GLY A 136 7.28 -1.69 3.11
CA GLY A 136 6.50 -2.61 3.92
C GLY A 136 6.10 -3.88 3.15
N SER A 137 5.89 -4.98 3.86
CA SER A 137 5.63 -6.33 3.31
C SER A 137 4.43 -6.40 2.35
N ASP A 138 3.39 -5.62 2.62
CA ASP A 138 2.15 -5.68 1.83
C ASP A 138 2.19 -4.81 0.56
N VAL A 139 3.23 -3.97 0.36
CA VAL A 139 3.27 -3.03 -0.76
C VAL A 139 3.32 -3.74 -2.10
N PHE A 140 4.15 -4.80 -2.20
CA PHE A 140 4.28 -5.57 -3.44
C PHE A 140 2.96 -6.24 -3.86
N ILE A 141 2.19 -6.71 -2.88
CA ILE A 141 0.88 -7.34 -3.11
C ILE A 141 -0.11 -6.33 -3.71
N GLY A 142 -0.04 -5.07 -3.25
CA GLY A 142 -0.96 -4.00 -3.65
C GLY A 142 -0.74 -3.42 -5.06
N LEU A 143 0.34 -3.77 -5.76
CA LEU A 143 0.71 -3.10 -7.02
C LEU A 143 -0.31 -3.29 -8.15
N ASP A 144 -0.93 -4.45 -8.27
CA ASP A 144 -1.85 -4.81 -9.37
C ASP A 144 -3.27 -5.18 -8.90
N ARG A 145 -3.52 -5.18 -7.59
CA ARG A 145 -4.82 -5.49 -6.97
C ARG A 145 -5.42 -6.82 -7.42
N LYS A 146 -4.60 -7.82 -7.66
CA LYS A 146 -5.05 -9.17 -7.94
C LYS A 146 -5.21 -9.95 -6.65
N ASN A 147 -6.27 -10.75 -6.56
CA ASN A 147 -6.40 -11.74 -5.50
C ASN A 147 -5.14 -12.61 -5.48
N SER A 148 -4.65 -12.94 -4.30
CA SER A 148 -3.34 -13.57 -4.15
C SER A 148 -3.33 -14.57 -3.03
N ILE A 149 -2.55 -15.64 -3.22
CA ILE A 149 -2.17 -16.56 -2.15
C ILE A 149 -0.71 -16.27 -1.82
N LEU A 150 -0.45 -15.85 -0.61
CA LEU A 150 0.90 -15.74 -0.06
C LEU A 150 1.22 -17.05 0.66
N LEU A 151 2.25 -17.73 0.20
CA LEU A 151 2.73 -19.00 0.77
C LEU A 151 3.81 -18.74 1.84
N SER A 152 3.97 -19.68 2.75
CA SER A 152 4.95 -19.62 3.83
C SER A 152 6.41 -19.50 3.37
N ASN A 153 6.73 -19.85 2.14
CA ASN A 153 8.03 -19.64 1.51
C ASN A 153 8.16 -18.27 0.80
N LYS A 154 7.27 -17.32 1.10
CA LYS A 154 7.16 -15.97 0.52
C LYS A 154 6.82 -15.94 -0.97
N LYS A 155 6.49 -17.07 -1.60
CA LYS A 155 5.97 -17.09 -2.97
C LYS A 155 4.54 -16.55 -2.99
N ILE A 156 4.24 -15.72 -4.00
CA ILE A 156 2.92 -15.14 -4.21
C ILE A 156 2.37 -15.71 -5.51
N LYS A 157 1.21 -16.39 -5.40
CA LYS A 157 0.41 -16.84 -6.55
C LYS A 157 -0.75 -15.88 -6.71
N LYS A 158 -0.92 -15.30 -7.90
CA LYS A 158 -2.00 -14.36 -8.23
C LYS A 158 -3.04 -15.05 -9.08
N PHE A 159 -4.30 -14.70 -8.86
CA PHE A 159 -5.42 -15.25 -9.65
C PHE A 159 -6.44 -14.15 -9.98
N ASN A 160 -7.20 -14.35 -11.05
CA ASN A 160 -8.14 -13.38 -11.58
C ASN A 160 -9.61 -13.68 -11.21
N THR A 161 -9.88 -14.78 -10.53
CA THR A 161 -11.24 -15.16 -10.13
C THR A 161 -11.87 -14.07 -9.27
N ARG A 162 -13.05 -13.62 -9.65
CA ARG A 162 -13.84 -12.70 -8.80
C ARG A 162 -14.42 -13.49 -7.63
N ILE A 163 -14.21 -12.99 -6.44
CA ILE A 163 -14.83 -13.52 -5.22
C ILE A 163 -16.01 -12.61 -4.90
N GLY A 164 -17.22 -13.11 -5.12
CA GLY A 164 -18.47 -12.38 -4.87
C GLY A 164 -18.95 -12.59 -3.44
N LEU A 165 -18.30 -11.92 -2.47
CA LEU A 165 -18.67 -11.98 -1.05
C LEU A 165 -19.09 -10.61 -0.54
N PHE A 166 -20.14 -10.58 0.30
CA PHE A 166 -20.45 -9.43 1.13
C PHE A 166 -19.62 -9.53 2.42
N VAL A 167 -19.02 -8.40 2.81
CA VAL A 167 -18.14 -8.34 3.97
C VAL A 167 -18.61 -7.25 4.92
N VAL A 168 -18.79 -7.61 6.19
CA VAL A 168 -19.02 -6.67 7.29
C VAL A 168 -17.69 -6.43 8.01
N LEU A 169 -17.29 -5.16 8.12
CA LEU A 169 -16.07 -4.78 8.82
C LEU A 169 -16.44 -4.22 10.20
N ILE A 170 -15.99 -4.92 11.24
CA ILE A 170 -16.15 -4.46 12.61
C ILE A 170 -14.79 -3.97 13.10
N LYS A 171 -14.70 -2.67 13.42
CA LYS A 171 -13.49 -2.06 13.99
C LYS A 171 -13.70 -1.81 15.50
N PRO A 172 -12.99 -2.51 16.38
CA PRO A 172 -12.99 -2.18 17.80
C PRO A 172 -12.40 -0.79 18.05
N LYS A 173 -12.73 -0.19 19.20
CA LYS A 173 -12.18 1.12 19.60
C LYS A 173 -10.67 1.04 19.86
N ILE A 174 -10.18 -0.10 20.30
CA ILE A 174 -8.77 -0.36 20.58
C ILE A 174 -8.11 -0.82 19.26
N GLY A 175 -7.00 -0.19 18.89
CA GLY A 175 -6.15 -0.64 17.77
C GLY A 175 -5.17 -1.69 18.26
N CYS A 176 -4.88 -2.67 17.39
CA CYS A 176 -3.84 -3.67 17.64
C CYS A 176 -2.66 -3.44 16.70
N SER A 177 -1.45 -3.34 17.23
CA SER A 177 -0.25 -3.25 16.40
C SER A 177 0.26 -4.66 16.06
N THR A 178 0.90 -4.81 14.89
CA THR A 178 1.49 -6.09 14.45
C THR A 178 2.57 -6.63 15.42
N LYS A 179 3.04 -5.79 16.36
CA LYS A 179 4.01 -6.19 17.37
C LYS A 179 3.36 -6.83 18.60
N GLU A 180 2.07 -6.62 18.77
CA GLU A 180 1.26 -7.10 19.91
C GLU A 180 0.48 -8.38 19.57
N ILE A 181 0.61 -8.85 18.32
CA ILE A 181 0.11 -10.12 17.81
C ILE A 181 1.29 -11.09 17.63
#